data_5ad7f8041d44e37b3621a070dc70cf00
#
_entry.id   5ad7f8041d44e37b3621a070dc70cf00
#
_cell.length_a   1.000
_cell.length_b   1.000
_cell.length_c   1.000
_cell.angle_alpha   90.00
_cell.angle_beta   90.00
_cell.angle_gamma   90.00
#
_symmetry.space_group_name_H-M   'P 1'
#
loop_
_entity.id
_entity.type
_entity.pdbx_description
1 polymer ?
#
loop_
_entity_poly.entity_id
_entity_poly.type
_entity_poly.pdbx_seq_one_letter_code
_entity_poly.pdbx_strand_id
1 'polypeptide(L)'
;MRAAVFIGIQASGKSTFYHKMMEGDGYVQVSMDILHNRNKEEALIRGCIAEGRNVVIDNTNPTREERMRYLDLFSEAGCPVDGYFFQSILRDCVNRNARRERAVPSKAIAATSNKLEMPSLDEGFAKLYFVKMDTDGGFIIDDWRTEG
;
A
#
# COMPACT_ATOMS: atom_id res chain seq x y z
N MET A 1 13.15 -0.30 13.28
CA MET A 1 12.53 -0.49 11.97
C MET A 1 11.18 0.22 11.89
N ARG A 2 10.75 0.58 10.71
CA ARG A 2 9.39 1.08 10.44
C ARG A 2 8.78 0.24 9.33
N ALA A 3 7.46 0.14 9.34
CA ALA A 3 6.71 -0.51 8.28
C ALA A 3 5.78 0.51 7.62
N ALA A 4 5.47 0.28 6.36
CA ALA A 4 4.49 1.05 5.62
C ALA A 4 3.45 0.10 5.02
N VAL A 5 2.19 0.50 5.03
CA VAL A 5 1.10 -0.23 4.37
C VAL A 5 0.52 0.69 3.30
N PHE A 6 0.58 0.24 2.06
CA PHE A 6 -0.02 0.95 0.93
C PHE A 6 -1.49 0.53 0.80
N ILE A 7 -2.33 1.48 0.47
CA ILE A 7 -3.77 1.29 0.30
C ILE A 7 -4.18 1.99 -1.00
N GLY A 8 -4.81 1.27 -1.89
CA GLY A 8 -5.26 1.86 -3.14
C GLY A 8 -5.58 0.78 -4.18
N ILE A 9 -6.45 1.13 -5.13
CA ILE A 9 -6.82 0.20 -6.20
C ILE A 9 -5.67 0.01 -7.17
N GLN A 10 -5.78 -0.99 -8.04
CA GLN A 10 -4.76 -1.29 -9.05
C GLN A 10 -4.51 -0.04 -9.92
N ALA A 11 -3.27 0.13 -10.34
CA ALA A 11 -2.82 1.26 -11.18
C ALA A 11 -2.94 2.64 -10.51
N SER A 12 -2.98 2.70 -9.18
CA SER A 12 -2.99 3.97 -8.45
C SER A 12 -1.59 4.55 -8.20
N GLY A 13 -0.54 3.83 -8.61
CA GLY A 13 0.84 4.32 -8.51
C GLY A 13 1.66 3.76 -7.37
N LYS A 14 1.17 2.75 -6.66
CA LYS A 14 1.82 2.19 -5.47
C LYS A 14 3.25 1.69 -5.75
N SER A 15 3.41 0.80 -6.72
CA SER A 15 4.73 0.22 -7.02
C SER A 15 5.70 1.26 -7.54
N THR A 16 5.24 2.19 -8.37
CA THR A 16 6.05 3.30 -8.86
C THR A 16 6.53 4.18 -7.69
N PHE A 17 5.63 4.47 -6.76
CA PHE A 17 5.97 5.24 -5.56
C PHE A 17 7.03 4.53 -4.73
N TYR A 18 6.88 3.22 -4.53
CA TYR A 18 7.86 2.43 -3.81
C TYR A 18 9.25 2.56 -4.45
N HIS A 19 9.34 2.34 -5.76
CA HIS A 19 10.63 2.38 -6.46
C HIS A 19 11.28 3.76 -6.45
N LYS A 20 10.48 4.82 -6.54
CA LYS A 20 11.00 6.19 -6.56
C LYS A 20 11.35 6.73 -5.18
N MET A 21 10.54 6.40 -4.16
CA MET A 21 10.57 7.10 -2.88
C MET A 21 11.11 6.27 -1.71
N MET A 22 11.06 4.94 -1.80
CA MET A 22 11.33 4.09 -0.62
C MET A 22 12.39 3.02 -0.85
N GLU A 23 12.56 2.55 -2.08
CA GLU A 23 13.54 1.51 -2.38
C GLU A 23 14.95 1.95 -2.03
N GLY A 24 15.32 3.19 -2.38
CA GLY A 24 16.63 3.76 -2.07
C GLY A 24 16.89 3.93 -0.57
N ASP A 25 15.84 4.00 0.23
CA ASP A 25 15.92 4.09 1.69
C ASP A 25 15.99 2.72 2.38
N GLY A 26 16.08 1.66 1.59
CA GLY A 26 16.28 0.31 2.12
C GLY A 26 15.00 -0.42 2.53
N TYR A 27 13.83 0.08 2.17
CA TYR A 27 12.57 -0.63 2.43
C TYR A 27 12.47 -1.87 1.56
N VAL A 28 12.11 -3.00 2.16
CA VAL A 28 11.86 -4.24 1.43
C VAL A 28 10.41 -4.23 0.94
N GLN A 29 10.21 -4.44 -0.35
CA GLN A 29 8.88 -4.52 -0.94
C GLN A 29 8.27 -5.91 -0.71
N VAL A 30 7.10 -5.94 -0.10
CA VAL A 30 6.30 -7.16 0.07
C VAL A 30 5.05 -7.01 -0.78
N SER A 31 4.95 -7.80 -1.84
CA SER A 31 3.86 -7.71 -2.81
C SER A 31 3.34 -9.10 -3.16
N MET A 32 2.02 -9.29 -3.07
CA MET A 32 1.40 -10.55 -3.46
C MET A 32 1.47 -10.78 -4.98
N ASP A 33 1.56 -9.72 -5.78
CA ASP A 33 1.77 -9.84 -7.22
C ASP A 33 3.11 -10.51 -7.54
N ILE A 34 4.11 -10.35 -6.67
CA ILE A 34 5.43 -10.95 -6.81
C ILE A 34 5.47 -12.33 -6.13
N LEU A 35 4.97 -12.42 -4.91
CA LEU A 35 5.11 -13.61 -4.07
C LEU A 35 4.08 -14.70 -4.37
N HIS A 36 2.86 -14.32 -4.77
CA HIS A 36 1.75 -15.22 -5.11
C HIS A 36 1.30 -16.19 -4.01
N ASN A 37 1.80 -16.03 -2.78
CA ASN A 37 1.59 -17.00 -1.70
C ASN A 37 1.61 -16.31 -0.35
N ARG A 38 0.54 -16.48 0.44
CA ARG A 38 0.40 -15.84 1.76
C ARG A 38 1.43 -16.35 2.77
N ASN A 39 1.81 -17.61 2.68
CA ASN A 39 2.84 -18.16 3.57
C ASN A 39 4.21 -17.54 3.29
N LYS A 40 4.53 -17.33 2.01
CA LYS A 40 5.77 -16.65 1.61
C LYS A 40 5.76 -15.19 2.05
N GLU A 41 4.61 -14.54 1.94
CA GLU A 41 4.44 -13.16 2.39
C GLU A 41 4.73 -13.03 3.89
N GLU A 42 4.09 -13.87 4.70
CA GLU A 42 4.29 -13.84 6.15
C GLU A 42 5.73 -14.17 6.53
N ALA A 43 6.33 -15.16 5.87
CA ALA A 43 7.72 -15.53 6.13
C ALA A 43 8.68 -14.37 5.82
N LEU A 44 8.45 -13.65 4.72
CA LEU A 44 9.27 -12.48 4.36
C LEU A 44 9.12 -11.37 5.39
N ILE A 45 7.89 -11.08 5.81
CA ILE A 45 7.63 -10.04 6.82
C ILE A 45 8.32 -10.42 8.14
N ARG A 46 8.16 -11.65 8.60
CA ARG A 46 8.77 -12.10 9.87
C ARG A 46 10.30 -12.08 9.78
N GLY A 47 10.86 -12.42 8.63
CA GLY A 47 12.31 -12.34 8.40
C GLY A 47 12.82 -10.89 8.50
N CYS A 48 12.10 -9.95 7.91
CA CYS A 48 12.45 -8.53 7.98
C CYS A 48 12.34 -8.01 9.41
N ILE A 49 11.31 -8.42 10.15
CA ILE A 49 11.17 -8.05 11.57
C ILE A 49 12.36 -8.57 12.37
N ALA A 50 12.75 -9.83 12.15
CA ALA A 50 13.87 -10.44 12.87
C ALA A 50 15.19 -9.72 12.59
N GLU A 51 15.37 -9.20 11.38
CA GLU A 51 16.58 -8.48 10.97
C GLU A 51 16.49 -6.97 11.22
N GLY A 52 15.35 -6.46 11.68
CA GLY A 52 15.15 -5.03 11.88
C GLY A 52 15.08 -4.22 10.60
N ARG A 53 14.69 -4.82 9.49
CA ARG A 53 14.62 -4.16 8.18
C ARG A 53 13.28 -3.46 7.97
N ASN A 54 13.30 -2.28 7.36
CA ASN A 54 12.10 -1.56 7.01
C ASN A 54 11.34 -2.28 5.88
N VAL A 55 10.01 -2.26 5.96
CA VAL A 55 9.14 -3.06 5.09
C VAL A 55 8.01 -2.21 4.52
N VAL A 56 7.68 -2.41 3.25
CA VAL A 56 6.49 -1.86 2.61
C VAL A 56 5.57 -3.00 2.20
N ILE A 57 4.33 -2.96 2.65
CA ILE A 57 3.28 -3.87 2.19
C ILE A 57 2.61 -3.22 0.97
N ASP A 58 3.01 -3.65 -0.21
CA ASP A 58 2.56 -3.09 -1.49
C ASP A 58 1.46 -3.96 -2.10
N ASN A 59 0.29 -3.92 -1.49
CA ASN A 59 -0.93 -4.59 -1.94
C ASN A 59 -2.04 -3.55 -2.01
N THR A 60 -3.22 -3.92 -2.53
CA THR A 60 -4.35 -2.99 -2.60
C THR A 60 -4.94 -2.67 -1.23
N ASN A 61 -4.96 -3.63 -0.33
CA ASN A 61 -5.41 -3.49 1.07
C ASN A 61 -6.73 -2.72 1.20
N PRO A 62 -7.79 -3.13 0.50
CA PRO A 62 -8.98 -2.30 0.35
C PRO A 62 -9.85 -2.24 1.60
N THR A 63 -9.79 -3.21 2.49
CA THR A 63 -10.65 -3.26 3.67
C THR A 63 -9.86 -3.12 4.96
N ARG A 64 -10.55 -2.63 6.01
CA ARG A 64 -9.94 -2.56 7.36
C ARG A 64 -9.50 -3.93 7.84
N GLU A 65 -10.28 -4.97 7.54
CA GLU A 65 -9.97 -6.35 7.95
C GLU A 65 -8.65 -6.82 7.31
N GLU A 66 -8.47 -6.57 6.02
CA GLU A 66 -7.22 -6.96 5.33
C GLU A 66 -6.01 -6.19 5.88
N ARG A 67 -6.18 -4.91 6.21
CA ARG A 67 -5.11 -4.10 6.79
C ARG A 67 -4.77 -4.53 8.21
N MET A 68 -5.79 -4.93 8.98
CA MET A 68 -5.62 -5.30 10.39
C MET A 68 -4.62 -6.44 10.56
N ARG A 69 -4.58 -7.38 9.64
CA ARG A 69 -3.63 -8.49 9.69
C ARG A 69 -2.18 -7.99 9.75
N TYR A 70 -1.85 -7.00 8.94
CA TYR A 70 -0.50 -6.42 8.94
C TYR A 70 -0.26 -5.55 10.17
N LEU A 71 -1.23 -4.74 10.53
CA LEU A 71 -1.13 -3.87 11.70
C LEU A 71 -0.90 -4.68 12.98
N ASP A 72 -1.62 -5.79 13.14
CA ASP A 72 -1.45 -6.68 14.30
C ASP A 72 -0.04 -7.30 14.32
N LEU A 73 0.42 -7.76 13.17
CA LEU A 73 1.72 -8.40 13.06
C LEU A 73 2.86 -7.46 13.43
N PHE A 74 2.83 -6.23 12.95
CA PHE A 74 3.83 -5.23 13.28
C PHE A 74 3.68 -4.70 14.71
N SER A 75 2.45 -4.57 15.21
CA SER A 75 2.18 -4.15 16.59
C SER A 75 2.78 -5.14 17.59
N GLU A 76 2.63 -6.43 17.35
CA GLU A 76 3.22 -7.48 18.18
C GLU A 76 4.74 -7.37 18.25
N ALA A 77 5.36 -6.89 17.19
CA ALA A 77 6.80 -6.70 17.11
C ALA A 77 7.26 -5.32 17.62
N GLY A 78 6.33 -4.48 18.07
CA GLY A 78 6.65 -3.12 18.50
C GLY A 78 7.07 -2.19 17.35
N CYS A 79 6.69 -2.50 16.13
CA CYS A 79 7.07 -1.75 14.94
C CYS A 79 5.98 -0.75 14.57
N PRO A 80 6.27 0.57 14.53
CA PRO A 80 5.29 1.54 14.07
C PRO A 80 5.00 1.39 12.58
N VAL A 81 3.74 1.62 12.20
CA VAL A 81 3.26 1.46 10.82
C VAL A 81 2.73 2.79 10.29
N ASP A 82 3.25 3.22 9.15
CA ASP A 82 2.74 4.38 8.44
C ASP A 82 1.82 3.90 7.31
N GLY A 83 0.65 4.49 7.18
CA GLY A 83 -0.28 4.19 6.10
C GLY A 83 -0.16 5.21 4.98
N TYR A 84 -0.21 4.74 3.73
CA TYR A 84 -0.20 5.58 2.54
C TYR A 84 -1.42 5.23 1.69
N PHE A 85 -2.39 6.13 1.65
CA PHE A 85 -3.56 5.96 0.79
C PHE A 85 -3.32 6.64 -0.55
N PHE A 86 -3.33 5.86 -1.62
CA PHE A 86 -3.13 6.36 -2.98
C PHE A 86 -4.47 6.74 -3.58
N GLN A 87 -4.56 7.94 -4.13
CA GLN A 87 -5.77 8.41 -4.78
C GLN A 87 -6.29 7.37 -5.77
N SER A 88 -7.49 6.88 -5.53
CA SER A 88 -8.06 5.72 -6.23
C SER A 88 -9.29 6.12 -7.03
N ILE A 89 -9.11 7.03 -7.99
CA ILE A 89 -10.16 7.44 -8.92
C ILE A 89 -10.27 6.35 -9.98
N LEU A 90 -11.41 5.65 -9.99
CA LEU A 90 -11.60 4.46 -10.82
C LEU A 90 -11.29 4.71 -12.30
N ARG A 91 -11.86 5.78 -12.87
CA ARG A 91 -11.63 6.12 -14.29
C ARG A 91 -10.16 6.30 -14.61
N ASP A 92 -9.42 7.03 -13.78
CA ASP A 92 -8.02 7.30 -14.01
C ASP A 92 -7.18 6.04 -13.89
N CYS A 93 -7.49 5.20 -12.92
CA CYS A 93 -6.80 3.93 -12.72
C CYS A 93 -7.05 2.95 -13.85
N VAL A 94 -8.30 2.87 -14.34
CA VAL A 94 -8.63 2.03 -15.49
C VAL A 94 -7.86 2.50 -16.74
N ASN A 95 -7.78 3.80 -16.96
CA ASN A 95 -7.04 4.37 -18.09
C ASN A 95 -5.54 4.08 -18.00
N ARG A 96 -4.94 4.23 -16.82
CA ARG A 96 -3.53 3.90 -16.60
C ARG A 96 -3.28 2.40 -16.78
N ASN A 97 -4.19 1.56 -16.27
CA ASN A 97 -4.08 0.09 -16.37
C ASN A 97 -4.04 -0.36 -17.83
N ALA A 98 -4.83 0.26 -18.70
CA ALA A 98 -4.88 -0.07 -20.13
C ALA A 98 -3.53 0.12 -20.85
N ARG A 99 -2.65 0.95 -20.28
CA ARG A 99 -1.32 1.25 -20.84
C ARG A 99 -0.22 0.38 -20.24
N ARG A 100 -0.55 -0.46 -19.26
CA ARG A 100 0.43 -1.31 -18.58
C ARG A 100 0.73 -2.54 -19.43
N GLU A 101 1.98 -2.98 -19.37
CA GLU A 101 2.43 -4.21 -20.02
C GLU A 101 1.70 -5.44 -19.45
N ARG A 102 1.43 -5.43 -18.14
CA ARG A 102 0.68 -6.48 -17.45
C ARG A 102 -0.62 -5.93 -16.89
N ALA A 103 -1.52 -5.55 -17.81
CA ALA A 103 -2.81 -5.03 -17.43
C ALA A 103 -3.67 -6.11 -16.76
N VAL A 104 -4.39 -5.72 -15.71
CA VAL A 104 -5.40 -6.58 -15.09
C VAL A 104 -6.77 -6.29 -15.71
N PRO A 105 -7.74 -7.20 -15.64
CA PRO A 105 -9.09 -6.91 -16.15
C PRO A 105 -9.71 -5.71 -15.45
N SER A 106 -10.41 -4.85 -16.19
CA SER A 106 -11.10 -3.69 -15.62
C SER A 106 -12.11 -4.09 -14.55
N LYS A 107 -12.72 -5.26 -14.67
CA LYS A 107 -13.62 -5.80 -13.64
C LYS A 107 -12.93 -5.98 -12.30
N ALA A 108 -11.65 -6.38 -12.29
CA ALA A 108 -10.89 -6.56 -11.06
C ALA A 108 -10.68 -5.22 -10.36
N ILE A 109 -10.39 -4.17 -11.12
CA ILE A 109 -10.22 -2.83 -10.58
C ILE A 109 -11.53 -2.30 -10.00
N ALA A 110 -12.63 -2.47 -10.72
CA ALA A 110 -13.96 -2.06 -10.27
C ALA A 110 -14.37 -2.81 -8.99
N ALA A 111 -14.09 -4.12 -8.92
CA ALA A 111 -14.39 -4.91 -7.73
C ALA A 111 -13.60 -4.42 -6.50
N THR A 112 -12.33 -4.12 -6.68
CA THR A 112 -11.50 -3.56 -5.60
C THR A 112 -12.02 -2.19 -5.17
N SER A 113 -12.37 -1.33 -6.13
CA SER A 113 -12.94 -0.01 -5.85
C SER A 113 -14.23 -0.10 -5.04
N ASN A 114 -15.09 -1.08 -5.36
CA ASN A 114 -16.38 -1.26 -4.67
C ASN A 114 -16.22 -1.67 -3.21
N LYS A 115 -15.18 -2.41 -2.86
CA LYS A 115 -14.95 -2.81 -1.46
C LYS A 115 -13.96 -1.92 -0.72
N LEU A 116 -13.42 -0.90 -1.36
CA LEU A 116 -12.44 0.00 -0.74
C LEU A 116 -13.08 0.75 0.43
N GLU A 117 -12.51 0.55 1.61
CA GLU A 117 -12.88 1.29 2.81
C GLU A 117 -11.80 2.34 3.07
N MET A 118 -12.20 3.59 3.26
CA MET A 118 -11.25 4.66 3.52
C MET A 118 -10.51 4.40 4.82
N PRO A 119 -9.18 4.59 4.84
CA PRO A 119 -8.42 4.34 6.06
C PRO A 119 -8.67 5.41 7.12
N SER A 120 -8.32 5.07 8.36
CA SER A 120 -8.46 5.96 9.50
C SER A 120 -7.31 5.72 10.47
N LEU A 121 -6.87 6.78 11.15
CA LEU A 121 -5.81 6.66 12.15
C LEU A 121 -6.18 5.71 13.29
N ASP A 122 -7.47 5.55 13.58
CA ASP A 122 -7.93 4.65 14.64
C ASP A 122 -7.71 3.16 14.33
N GLU A 123 -7.31 2.83 13.11
CA GLU A 123 -6.94 1.46 12.78
C GLU A 123 -5.63 1.02 13.44
N GLY A 124 -4.80 1.96 13.87
CA GLY A 124 -3.52 1.67 14.51
C GLY A 124 -2.31 2.21 13.76
N PHE A 125 -2.50 3.07 12.76
CA PHE A 125 -1.40 3.72 12.06
C PHE A 125 -0.72 4.76 12.96
N ALA A 126 0.62 4.79 12.96
CA ALA A 126 1.38 5.84 13.61
C ALA A 126 1.21 7.17 12.86
N LYS A 127 1.24 7.09 11.53
CA LYS A 127 0.99 8.22 10.62
C LYS A 127 0.17 7.71 9.45
N LEU A 128 -0.62 8.59 8.84
CA LEU A 128 -1.42 8.26 7.67
C LEU A 128 -1.31 9.39 6.66
N TYR A 129 -1.03 9.04 5.42
CA TYR A 129 -0.80 10.00 4.34
C TYR A 129 -1.75 9.76 3.17
N PHE A 130 -2.06 10.85 2.46
CA PHE A 130 -2.74 10.82 1.18
C PHE A 130 -1.71 11.08 0.08
N VAL A 131 -1.65 10.19 -0.93
CA VAL A 131 -0.69 10.28 -2.03
C VAL A 131 -1.44 10.37 -3.34
N LYS A 132 -1.07 11.33 -4.18
CA LYS A 132 -1.61 11.42 -5.54
C LYS A 132 -0.48 11.68 -6.53
N MET A 133 -0.69 11.27 -7.78
CA MET A 133 0.26 11.54 -8.85
C MET A 133 0.16 13.00 -9.28
N ASP A 134 1.32 13.63 -9.48
CA ASP A 134 1.41 14.95 -10.05
C ASP A 134 1.37 14.86 -11.57
N THR A 135 1.06 15.97 -12.24
CA THR A 135 0.97 16.04 -13.71
C THR A 135 2.30 15.79 -14.40
N ASP A 136 3.42 16.04 -13.72
CA ASP A 136 4.78 15.83 -14.26
C ASP A 136 5.36 14.45 -13.95
N GLY A 137 4.55 13.54 -13.43
CA GLY A 137 4.98 12.17 -13.11
C GLY A 137 5.56 11.99 -11.73
N GLY A 138 5.58 13.03 -10.91
CA GLY A 138 5.96 12.95 -9.51
C GLY A 138 4.78 12.59 -8.62
N PHE A 139 4.97 12.73 -7.31
CA PHE A 139 3.94 12.45 -6.32
C PHE A 139 3.77 13.62 -5.37
N ILE A 140 2.54 13.86 -4.96
CA ILE A 140 2.19 14.83 -3.92
C ILE A 140 1.75 14.03 -2.71
N ILE A 141 2.39 14.27 -1.56
CA ILE A 141 2.13 13.57 -0.30
C ILE A 141 1.60 14.57 0.70
N ASP A 142 0.37 14.36 1.16
CA ASP A 142 -0.26 15.20 2.18
C ASP A 142 -0.57 14.37 3.42
N ASP A 143 -0.64 15.02 4.58
CA ASP A 143 -1.15 14.36 5.78
C ASP A 143 -2.63 14.02 5.60
N TRP A 144 -3.03 12.87 6.14
CA TRP A 144 -4.43 12.46 6.13
C TRP A 144 -5.27 13.43 6.95
N ARG A 145 -6.29 13.98 6.33
CA ARG A 145 -7.20 14.90 7.02
C ARG A 145 -8.47 14.17 7.38
N THR A 146 -8.74 14.09 8.67
CA THR A 146 -10.06 13.71 9.14
C THR A 146 -10.96 14.94 8.97
N GLU A 147 -11.98 14.82 8.15
CA GLU A 147 -13.00 15.86 8.10
C GLU A 147 -13.77 15.84 9.41
N GLY A 148 -13.62 16.91 10.13
CA GLY A 148 -14.37 17.11 11.38
C GLY A 148 -15.79 17.48 11.11
#